data_5bccd784b4359c421c04eabe4f77e47a
#
_entry.id   5bccd784b4359c421c04eabe4f77e47a
#
_cell.length_a   1.000
_cell.length_b   1.000
_cell.length_c   1.000
_cell.angle_alpha   90.00
_cell.angle_beta   90.00
_cell.angle_gamma   90.00
#
_symmetry.space_group_name_H-M   'P 1'
#
loop_
_entity.id
_entity.type
_entity.pdbx_description
1 polymer ?
#
loop_
_entity_poly.entity_id
_entity_poly.type
_entity_poly.pdbx_seq_one_letter_code
_entity_poly.pdbx_strand_id
1 'polypeptide(L)'
;VSHNFIVQMIPHHQAAVEMAQNLLQYTTCVPLQELADRIIIEQTRGIETMQDALPDCGRPQNTETELARYAARYRRITETMFARMGAACESANLNVGFLLQMLPHHEGAVEMARNALRLPVCETLRPTLCGIIDTQSQELAEMRRLLRRL
;
A
#
# COMPACT_ATOMS: atom_id res chain seq x y z
N VAL A 1 15.24 8.18 5.25
CA VAL A 1 13.81 7.79 5.25
C VAL A 1 13.36 7.57 3.82
N SER A 2 13.57 8.51 2.90
CA SER A 2 13.06 8.43 1.52
C SER A 2 13.47 7.16 0.79
N HIS A 3 14.75 6.86 0.75
CA HIS A 3 15.27 5.62 0.16
C HIS A 3 14.61 4.37 0.79
N ASN A 4 14.57 4.29 2.12
CA ASN A 4 14.00 3.16 2.83
C ASN A 4 12.51 2.98 2.52
N PHE A 5 11.76 4.09 2.45
CA PHE A 5 10.35 4.06 2.05
C PHE A 5 10.18 3.47 0.65
N ILE A 6 10.94 3.95 -0.34
CA ILE A 6 10.84 3.49 -1.73
C ILE A 6 11.11 1.99 -1.83
N VAL A 7 12.23 1.50 -1.27
CA VAL A 7 12.60 0.08 -1.38
C VAL A 7 11.67 -0.86 -0.60
N GLN A 8 10.91 -0.32 0.36
CA GLN A 8 9.88 -1.06 1.10
C GLN A 8 8.53 -1.02 0.39
N MET A 9 8.17 0.12 -0.22
CA MET A 9 6.86 0.32 -0.82
C MET A 9 6.73 -0.28 -2.23
N ILE A 10 7.80 -0.35 -3.00
CA ILE A 10 7.76 -1.01 -4.33
C ILE A 10 7.29 -2.47 -4.22
N PRO A 11 7.91 -3.36 -3.41
CA PRO A 11 7.41 -4.74 -3.29
C PRO A 11 6.01 -4.81 -2.65
N HIS A 12 5.65 -3.87 -1.78
CA HIS A 12 4.30 -3.75 -1.26
C HIS A 12 3.28 -3.49 -2.40
N HIS A 13 3.55 -2.55 -3.29
CA HIS A 13 2.70 -2.28 -4.45
C HIS A 13 2.63 -3.48 -5.41
N GLN A 14 3.76 -4.17 -5.64
CA GLN A 14 3.80 -5.38 -6.47
C GLN A 14 2.87 -6.46 -5.91
N ALA A 15 2.86 -6.67 -4.59
CA ALA A 15 1.95 -7.63 -3.95
C ALA A 15 0.46 -7.27 -4.18
N ALA A 16 0.09 -5.99 -4.12
CA ALA A 16 -1.28 -5.56 -4.43
C ALA A 16 -1.68 -5.85 -5.88
N VAL A 17 -0.76 -5.62 -6.83
CA VAL A 17 -0.97 -5.95 -8.25
C VAL A 17 -1.21 -7.44 -8.43
N GLU A 18 -0.38 -8.30 -7.83
CA GLU A 18 -0.52 -9.75 -7.90
C GLU A 18 -1.85 -10.23 -7.29
N MET A 19 -2.23 -9.70 -6.13
CA MET A 19 -3.51 -10.02 -5.49
C MET A 19 -4.71 -9.63 -6.38
N ALA A 20 -4.67 -8.45 -7.00
CA ALA A 20 -5.73 -7.97 -7.89
C ALA A 20 -5.80 -8.80 -9.19
N GLN A 21 -4.65 -9.14 -9.79
CA GLN A 21 -4.57 -10.02 -10.96
C GLN A 21 -5.12 -11.41 -10.66
N ASN A 22 -4.82 -11.97 -9.49
CA ASN A 22 -5.37 -13.25 -9.05
C ASN A 22 -6.90 -13.20 -8.91
N LEU A 23 -7.44 -12.14 -8.30
CA LEU A 23 -8.88 -11.96 -8.18
C LEU A 23 -9.56 -11.97 -9.57
N LEU A 24 -9.01 -11.24 -10.54
CA LEU A 24 -9.58 -11.09 -11.89
C LEU A 24 -9.71 -12.41 -12.65
N GLN A 25 -8.90 -13.42 -12.31
CA GLN A 25 -8.98 -14.74 -12.94
C GLN A 25 -10.26 -15.51 -12.58
N TYR A 26 -10.89 -15.19 -11.44
CA TYR A 26 -11.95 -16.02 -10.88
C TYR A 26 -13.22 -15.24 -10.53
N THR A 27 -13.14 -13.93 -10.30
CA THR A 27 -14.33 -13.16 -9.92
C THR A 27 -15.23 -12.84 -11.11
N THR A 28 -16.54 -12.99 -10.89
CA THR A 28 -17.57 -12.52 -11.82
C THR A 28 -18.28 -11.26 -11.31
N CYS A 29 -17.85 -10.73 -10.18
CA CYS A 29 -18.42 -9.53 -9.56
C CYS A 29 -17.88 -8.29 -10.24
N VAL A 30 -18.66 -7.66 -11.13
CA VAL A 30 -18.26 -6.49 -11.93
C VAL A 30 -17.68 -5.35 -11.07
N PRO A 31 -18.27 -4.92 -9.94
CA PRO A 31 -17.66 -3.89 -9.11
C PRO A 31 -16.28 -4.24 -8.55
N LEU A 32 -16.01 -5.53 -8.29
CA LEU A 32 -14.68 -5.98 -7.86
C LEU A 32 -13.69 -6.05 -9.01
N GLN A 33 -14.14 -6.40 -10.23
CA GLN A 33 -13.30 -6.34 -11.43
C GLN A 33 -12.83 -4.90 -11.68
N GLU A 34 -13.76 -3.94 -11.64
CA GLU A 34 -13.45 -2.51 -11.82
C GLU A 34 -12.50 -1.98 -10.75
N LEU A 35 -12.68 -2.38 -9.49
CA LEU A 35 -11.77 -2.02 -8.40
C LEU A 35 -10.37 -2.63 -8.63
N ALA A 36 -10.29 -3.91 -8.97
CA ALA A 36 -9.02 -4.61 -9.20
C ALA A 36 -8.24 -4.01 -10.37
N ASP A 37 -8.90 -3.67 -11.47
CA ASP A 37 -8.28 -2.99 -12.62
C ASP A 37 -7.70 -1.63 -12.21
N ARG A 38 -8.43 -0.83 -11.43
CA ARG A 38 -7.91 0.45 -10.91
C ARG A 38 -6.71 0.24 -9.99
N ILE A 39 -6.76 -0.71 -9.07
CA ILE A 39 -5.64 -1.04 -8.19
C ILE A 39 -4.40 -1.38 -9.03
N ILE A 40 -4.52 -2.22 -10.05
CA ILE A 40 -3.39 -2.58 -10.92
C ILE A 40 -2.79 -1.33 -11.57
N ILE A 41 -3.61 -0.47 -12.15
CA ILE A 41 -3.17 0.76 -12.83
C ILE A 41 -2.46 1.69 -11.86
N GLU A 42 -3.08 2.02 -10.72
CA GLU A 42 -2.54 3.00 -9.77
C GLU A 42 -1.30 2.48 -9.03
N GLN A 43 -1.28 1.19 -8.66
CA GLN A 43 -0.11 0.59 -8.02
C GLN A 43 1.08 0.48 -8.98
N THR A 44 0.84 0.13 -10.26
CA THR A 44 1.90 0.09 -11.29
C THR A 44 2.49 1.49 -11.52
N ARG A 45 1.64 2.51 -11.66
CA ARG A 45 2.08 3.90 -11.78
C ARG A 45 2.88 4.34 -10.54
N GLY A 46 2.44 3.95 -9.34
CA GLY A 46 3.15 4.21 -8.09
C GLY A 46 4.56 3.62 -8.07
N ILE A 47 4.72 2.38 -8.56
CA ILE A 47 6.03 1.72 -8.69
C ILE A 47 6.94 2.53 -9.61
N GLU A 48 6.48 2.87 -10.81
CA GLU A 48 7.24 3.66 -11.79
C GLU A 48 7.67 5.00 -11.20
N THR A 49 6.75 5.74 -10.59
CA THR A 49 7.05 7.03 -9.95
C THR A 49 8.08 6.92 -8.84
N MET A 50 8.04 5.86 -8.03
CA MET A 50 9.03 5.60 -6.98
C MET A 50 10.39 5.21 -7.54
N GLN A 51 10.43 4.43 -8.62
CA GLN A 51 11.67 4.09 -9.32
C GLN A 51 12.34 5.33 -9.91
N ASP A 52 11.57 6.23 -10.52
CA ASP A 52 12.06 7.49 -11.07
C ASP A 52 12.59 8.44 -9.98
N ALA A 53 11.97 8.46 -8.80
CA ALA A 53 12.41 9.28 -7.67
C ALA A 53 13.64 8.73 -6.93
N LEU A 54 13.96 7.44 -7.08
CA LEU A 54 14.99 6.76 -6.30
C LEU A 54 16.40 7.40 -6.42
N PRO A 55 16.88 7.83 -7.61
CA PRO A 55 18.18 8.48 -7.74
C PRO A 55 18.29 9.77 -6.90
N ASP A 56 17.24 10.57 -6.86
CA ASP A 56 17.22 11.84 -6.10
C ASP A 56 17.13 11.60 -4.60
N CYS A 57 16.52 10.50 -4.19
CA CYS A 57 16.21 10.17 -2.81
C CYS A 57 17.33 9.36 -2.10
N GLY A 58 18.42 9.06 -2.79
CA GLY A 58 19.54 8.27 -2.24
C GLY A 58 20.43 9.02 -1.24
N ARG A 59 20.35 10.35 -1.19
CA ARG A 59 21.20 11.15 -0.28
C ARG A 59 20.67 11.10 1.15
N PRO A 60 21.54 10.87 2.17
CA PRO A 60 21.13 10.91 3.57
C PRO A 60 20.62 12.32 3.96
N GLN A 61 19.38 12.38 4.47
CA GLN A 61 18.75 13.62 4.93
C GLN A 61 18.32 13.53 6.40
N ASN A 62 18.47 12.35 7.00
CA ASN A 62 17.92 12.05 8.31
C ASN A 62 19.04 11.68 9.29
N THR A 63 18.85 12.07 10.55
CA THR A 63 19.69 11.65 11.66
C THR A 63 19.46 10.18 12.02
N GLU A 64 20.39 9.55 12.73
CA GLU A 64 20.23 8.18 13.24
C GLU A 64 18.99 8.02 14.10
N THR A 65 18.68 9.02 14.92
CA THR A 65 17.48 9.03 15.78
C THR A 65 16.19 9.05 14.94
N GLU A 66 16.16 9.82 13.86
CA GLU A 66 15.01 9.86 12.93
C GLU A 66 14.85 8.53 12.21
N LEU A 67 15.94 7.93 11.73
CA LEU A 67 15.92 6.61 11.11
C LEU A 67 15.43 5.53 12.07
N ALA A 68 15.89 5.55 13.33
CA ALA A 68 15.43 4.61 14.34
C ALA A 68 13.93 4.76 14.64
N ARG A 69 13.42 5.99 14.71
CA ARG A 69 11.98 6.27 14.89
C ARG A 69 11.15 5.79 13.70
N TYR A 70 11.63 6.04 12.48
CA TYR A 70 11.00 5.56 11.25
C TYR A 70 10.90 4.03 11.27
N ALA A 71 12.01 3.35 11.50
CA ALA A 71 12.09 1.89 11.49
C ALA A 71 11.22 1.24 12.57
N ALA A 72 11.18 1.80 13.79
CA ALA A 72 10.35 1.29 14.87
C ALA A 72 8.84 1.39 14.56
N ARG A 73 8.40 2.48 13.92
CA ARG A 73 7.01 2.63 13.48
C ARG A 73 6.69 1.73 12.29
N TYR A 74 7.57 1.67 11.30
CA TYR A 74 7.43 0.79 10.14
C TYR A 74 7.21 -0.67 10.58
N ARG A 75 8.03 -1.17 11.50
CA ARG A 75 7.89 -2.53 12.04
C ARG A 75 6.50 -2.77 12.63
N ARG A 76 5.99 -1.85 13.47
CA ARG A 76 4.66 -1.99 14.07
C ARG A 76 3.54 -1.98 13.03
N ILE A 77 3.66 -1.13 12.01
CA ILE A 77 2.68 -1.06 10.92
C ILE A 77 2.65 -2.39 10.18
N THR A 78 3.81 -2.93 9.79
CA THR A 78 3.91 -4.19 9.05
C THR A 78 3.46 -5.39 9.87
N GLU A 79 3.83 -5.47 11.16
CA GLU A 79 3.37 -6.52 12.06
C GLU A 79 1.83 -6.53 12.17
N THR A 80 1.22 -5.36 12.36
CA THR A 80 -0.24 -5.23 12.44
C THR A 80 -0.91 -5.61 11.11
N MET A 81 -0.36 -5.12 9.99
CA MET A 81 -0.86 -5.42 8.64
C MET A 81 -0.84 -6.93 8.37
N PHE A 82 0.30 -7.59 8.57
CA PHE A 82 0.43 -9.02 8.30
C PHE A 82 -0.42 -9.88 9.25
N ALA A 83 -0.55 -9.52 10.51
CA ALA A 83 -1.42 -10.23 11.45
C ALA A 83 -2.89 -10.19 10.97
N ARG A 84 -3.36 -9.03 10.48
CA ARG A 84 -4.73 -8.88 9.98
C ARG A 84 -4.93 -9.57 8.63
N MET A 85 -3.96 -9.52 7.75
CA MET A 85 -3.99 -10.26 6.47
C MET A 85 -4.03 -11.76 6.72
N GLY A 86 -3.21 -12.28 7.64
CA GLY A 86 -3.19 -13.70 8.01
C GLY A 86 -4.54 -14.19 8.56
N ALA A 87 -5.18 -13.39 9.41
CA ALA A 87 -6.52 -13.71 9.92
C ALA A 87 -7.61 -13.75 8.82
N ALA A 88 -7.39 -13.08 7.70
CA ALA A 88 -8.34 -13.04 6.56
C ALA A 88 -8.24 -14.25 5.62
N CYS A 89 -7.19 -15.07 5.73
CA CYS A 89 -6.95 -16.23 4.86
C CYS A 89 -7.98 -17.36 5.01
N GLU A 90 -8.82 -17.34 6.05
CA GLU A 90 -9.82 -18.39 6.33
C GLU A 90 -11.13 -18.21 5.58
N SER A 91 -11.29 -17.16 4.76
CA SER A 91 -12.53 -16.92 4.02
C SER A 91 -12.73 -17.94 2.90
N ALA A 92 -13.86 -18.66 2.93
CA ALA A 92 -14.26 -19.55 1.84
C ALA A 92 -14.78 -18.83 0.60
N ASN A 93 -15.11 -17.54 0.71
CA ASN A 93 -15.56 -16.69 -0.39
C ASN A 93 -14.38 -15.87 -0.93
N LEU A 94 -14.00 -16.12 -2.20
CA LEU A 94 -12.89 -15.45 -2.85
C LEU A 94 -13.00 -13.91 -2.82
N ASN A 95 -14.18 -13.38 -3.13
CA ASN A 95 -14.41 -11.93 -3.19
C ASN A 95 -14.27 -11.28 -1.81
N VAL A 96 -14.84 -11.92 -0.79
CA VAL A 96 -14.71 -11.49 0.61
C VAL A 96 -13.28 -11.64 1.10
N GLY A 97 -12.62 -12.76 0.80
CA GLY A 97 -11.23 -13.01 1.16
C GLY A 97 -10.28 -11.96 0.59
N PHE A 98 -10.45 -11.60 -0.70
CA PHE A 98 -9.70 -10.53 -1.34
C PHE A 98 -9.86 -9.19 -0.58
N LEU A 99 -11.09 -8.78 -0.30
CA LEU A 99 -11.34 -7.52 0.40
C LEU A 99 -10.78 -7.52 1.82
N LEU A 100 -10.92 -8.64 2.55
CA LEU A 100 -10.39 -8.76 3.91
C LEU A 100 -8.86 -8.73 3.97
N GLN A 101 -8.17 -9.15 2.90
CA GLN A 101 -6.70 -9.04 2.79
C GLN A 101 -6.26 -7.67 2.26
N MET A 102 -6.94 -7.13 1.24
CA MET A 102 -6.57 -5.86 0.61
C MET A 102 -6.83 -4.66 1.54
N LEU A 103 -7.86 -4.71 2.40
CA LEU A 103 -8.12 -3.66 3.38
C LEU A 103 -6.93 -3.39 4.32
N PRO A 104 -6.41 -4.36 5.09
CA PRO A 104 -5.24 -4.11 5.93
C PRO A 104 -3.97 -3.81 5.13
N HIS A 105 -3.83 -4.33 3.91
CA HIS A 105 -2.74 -4.01 3.01
C HIS A 105 -2.72 -2.51 2.65
N HIS A 106 -3.83 -1.94 2.20
CA HIS A 106 -3.96 -0.52 1.89
C HIS A 106 -3.84 0.38 3.13
N GLU A 107 -4.44 -0.02 4.25
CA GLU A 107 -4.25 0.69 5.53
C GLU A 107 -2.77 0.75 5.92
N GLY A 108 -2.03 -0.34 5.70
CA GLY A 108 -0.59 -0.41 5.90
C GLY A 108 0.17 0.62 5.06
N ALA A 109 -0.11 0.69 3.75
CA ALA A 109 0.52 1.65 2.85
C ALA A 109 0.25 3.11 3.26
N VAL A 110 -1.00 3.44 3.60
CA VAL A 110 -1.37 4.78 4.10
C VAL A 110 -0.58 5.14 5.35
N GLU A 111 -0.49 4.22 6.32
CA GLU A 111 0.27 4.46 7.56
C GLU A 111 1.79 4.53 7.32
N MET A 112 2.33 3.75 6.39
CA MET A 112 3.74 3.83 5.98
C MET A 112 4.06 5.19 5.34
N ALA A 113 3.20 5.69 4.44
CA ALA A 113 3.36 6.99 3.80
C ALA A 113 3.25 8.13 4.84
N ARG A 114 2.29 8.07 5.76
CA ARG A 114 2.17 9.01 6.88
C ARG A 114 3.38 8.95 7.80
N ASN A 115 3.95 7.77 8.03
CA ASN A 115 5.16 7.62 8.85
C ASN A 115 6.35 8.34 8.21
N ALA A 116 6.54 8.19 6.89
CA ALA A 116 7.59 8.87 6.15
C ALA A 116 7.44 10.40 6.20
N LEU A 117 6.22 10.92 6.01
CA LEU A 117 5.94 12.37 6.02
C LEU A 117 6.13 13.06 7.38
N ARG A 118 6.30 12.30 8.48
CA ARG A 118 6.64 12.86 9.81
C ARG A 118 8.09 13.31 9.92
N LEU A 119 8.91 13.00 8.94
CA LEU A 119 10.34 13.20 8.94
C LEU A 119 10.76 13.91 7.63
N PRO A 120 11.96 14.51 7.58
CA PRO A 120 12.48 15.03 6.33
C PRO A 120 12.52 13.95 5.25
N VAL A 121 11.88 14.23 4.11
CA VAL A 121 11.88 13.40 2.90
C VAL A 121 12.30 14.23 1.70
N CYS A 122 12.85 13.58 0.66
CA CYS A 122 13.22 14.28 -0.56
C CYS A 122 11.97 14.88 -1.25
N GLU A 123 12.12 16.05 -1.85
CA GLU A 123 11.01 16.80 -2.44
C GLU A 123 10.34 16.05 -3.59
N THR A 124 11.11 15.31 -4.37
CA THR A 124 10.60 14.49 -5.49
C THR A 124 9.68 13.34 -5.02
N LEU A 125 9.86 12.84 -3.80
CA LEU A 125 9.03 11.76 -3.24
C LEU A 125 7.73 12.27 -2.59
N ARG A 126 7.71 13.53 -2.11
CA ARG A 126 6.58 14.06 -1.35
C ARG A 126 5.24 13.95 -2.08
N PRO A 127 5.11 14.31 -3.39
CA PRO A 127 3.85 14.13 -4.12
C PRO A 127 3.37 12.68 -4.15
N THR A 128 4.30 11.72 -4.31
CA THR A 128 3.98 10.29 -4.31
C THR A 128 3.42 9.84 -2.97
N LEU A 129 4.01 10.27 -1.86
CA LEU A 129 3.51 9.97 -0.50
C LEU A 129 2.09 10.49 -0.29
N CYS A 130 1.82 11.72 -0.72
CA CYS A 130 0.47 12.30 -0.65
C CYS A 130 -0.51 11.53 -1.55
N GLY A 131 -0.11 11.21 -2.78
CA GLY A 131 -0.92 10.44 -3.71
C GLY A 131 -1.30 9.06 -3.18
N ILE A 132 -0.36 8.34 -2.55
CA ILE A 132 -0.65 7.05 -1.89
C ILE A 132 -1.72 7.21 -0.81
N ILE A 133 -1.59 8.25 0.04
CA ILE A 133 -2.58 8.50 1.09
C ILE A 133 -3.96 8.76 0.51
N ASP A 134 -4.05 9.63 -0.50
CA ASP A 134 -5.33 10.05 -1.08
C ASP A 134 -6.01 8.91 -1.85
N THR A 135 -5.29 8.29 -2.80
CA THR A 135 -5.83 7.23 -3.65
C THR A 135 -6.24 6.01 -2.82
N GLN A 136 -5.34 5.52 -1.97
CA GLN A 136 -5.65 4.32 -1.19
C GLN A 136 -6.69 4.56 -0.09
N SER A 137 -6.83 5.79 0.42
CA SER A 137 -7.94 6.11 1.32
C SER A 137 -9.31 6.06 0.61
N GLN A 138 -9.38 6.45 -0.67
CA GLN A 138 -10.60 6.33 -1.48
C GLN A 138 -10.93 4.86 -1.77
N GLU A 139 -9.93 4.06 -2.15
CA GLU A 139 -10.08 2.62 -2.38
C GLU A 139 -10.51 1.88 -1.10
N LEU A 140 -9.96 2.24 0.06
CA LEU A 140 -10.39 1.72 1.37
C LEU A 140 -11.88 1.97 1.63
N ALA A 141 -12.37 3.18 1.33
CA ALA A 141 -13.79 3.51 1.51
C ALA A 141 -14.68 2.68 0.56
N GLU A 142 -14.22 2.46 -0.67
CA GLU A 142 -14.92 1.62 -1.65
C GLU A 142 -14.92 0.14 -1.23
N MET A 143 -13.77 -0.42 -0.86
CA MET A 143 -13.66 -1.80 -0.39
C MET A 143 -14.58 -2.08 0.79
N ARG A 144 -14.65 -1.15 1.77
CA ARG A 144 -15.57 -1.29 2.91
C ARG A 144 -17.05 -1.26 2.49
N ARG A 145 -17.40 -0.47 1.45
CA ARG A 145 -18.76 -0.47 0.90
C ARG A 145 -19.09 -1.79 0.21
N LEU A 146 -18.18 -2.31 -0.60
CA LEU A 146 -18.34 -3.58 -1.29
C LEU A 146 -18.46 -4.74 -0.30
N LEU A 147 -17.61 -4.79 0.72
CA LEU A 147 -17.61 -5.84 1.74
C LEU A 147 -18.96 -5.92 2.48
N ARG A 148 -19.67 -4.80 2.66
CA ARG A 148 -21.00 -4.79 3.29
C ARG A 148 -22.14 -5.32 2.39
N ARG A 149 -21.88 -5.51 1.09
CA ARG A 149 -22.87 -5.94 0.09
C ARG A 149 -22.70 -7.40 -0.34
N LEU A 150 -21.58 -7.99 0.00
CA LEU A 150 -21.22 -9.39 -0.28
C LEU A 150 -21.58 -10.30 0.90
#